data_e3581405721fd49766e4d9cf9cc85c75
#
_entry.id   e3581405721fd49766e4d9cf9cc85c75
#
_cell.length_a   1.000
_cell.length_b   1.000
_cell.length_c   1.000
_cell.angle_alpha   90.00
_cell.angle_beta   90.00
_cell.angle_gamma   90.00
#
_symmetry.space_group_name_H-M   'P 1'
#
loop_
_entity.id
_entity.type
_entity.pdbx_description
1 polymer ?
#
loop_
_entity_poly.entity_id
_entity_poly.type
_entity_poly.pdbx_seq_one_letter_code
_entity_poly.pdbx_strand_id
1 'polypeptide(L)'
;KIQEIIYTCGEVMNMDFPTKIKMAEAVSKIKEAELARRMDTTPQAFNQRMKTGKFKYEELEQMAQAMGAELIVNFRFPDGTEV
;
A
#
# COMPACT_ATOMS: atom_id res chain seq x y z
N LYS A 1 -23.31 -1.39 -14.51
CA LYS A 1 -22.76 -1.57 -14.25
C LYS A 1 -22.30 -1.63 -13.44
N ILE A 2 -22.26 -1.76 -12.93
CA ILE A 2 -21.65 -1.85 -12.09
C ILE A 2 -20.62 -2.36 -12.28
N GLN A 3 -20.45 -2.87 -13.04
CA GLN A 3 -19.43 -3.35 -13.20
C GLN A 3 -18.60 -2.50 -13.54
N GLU A 4 -19.01 -1.45 -14.04
CA GLU A 4 -18.26 -0.60 -14.27
C GLU A 4 -17.91 0.03 -13.21
N ILE A 5 -18.72 0.08 -12.46
CA ILE A 5 -18.38 0.47 -11.34
C ILE A 5 -17.33 -0.23 -10.93
N ILE A 6 -17.30 -1.39 -11.22
CA ILE A 6 -16.31 -2.14 -10.89
C ILE A 6 -15.16 -1.79 -11.55
N TYR A 7 -15.25 -1.22 -12.62
CA TYR A 7 -14.11 -1.00 -13.34
C TYR A 7 -13.50 0.17 -13.04
N THR A 8 -14.13 1.15 -12.70
CA THR A 8 -13.57 2.29 -12.19
C THR A 8 -12.94 1.96 -10.93
N CYS A 9 -13.63 1.19 -10.19
CA CYS A 9 -13.05 0.70 -8.99
C CYS A 9 -11.96 -0.24 -9.32
N GLY A 10 -12.07 -0.92 -10.43
CA GLY A 10 -11.06 -1.84 -10.84
C GLY A 10 -9.72 -1.19 -11.03
N GLU A 11 -9.72 0.01 -11.55
CA GLU A 11 -8.46 0.71 -11.73
C GLU A 11 -7.79 0.98 -10.39
N VAL A 12 -8.58 1.41 -9.42
CA VAL A 12 -8.04 1.68 -8.11
C VAL A 12 -7.55 0.39 -7.48
N MET A 13 -8.30 -0.68 -7.64
CA MET A 13 -7.93 -1.94 -7.05
C MET A 13 -6.73 -2.57 -7.72
N ASN A 14 -6.40 -2.12 -8.93
CA ASN A 14 -5.24 -2.65 -9.62
C ASN A 14 -3.97 -1.90 -9.28
N MET A 15 -4.02 -0.94 -8.38
CA MET A 15 -2.83 -0.26 -7.95
C MET A 15 -1.94 -1.25 -7.21
N ASP A 16 -0.66 -1.22 -7.53
CA ASP A 16 0.29 -2.10 -6.87
C ASP A 16 0.70 -1.50 -5.52
N PHE A 17 1.44 -2.25 -4.75
CA PHE A 17 1.85 -1.81 -3.43
C PHE A 17 2.74 -0.56 -3.48
N PRO A 18 3.71 -0.44 -4.38
CA PRO A 18 4.50 0.79 -4.41
C PRO A 18 3.66 2.04 -4.59
N THR A 19 2.64 1.99 -5.46
CA THR A 19 1.77 3.12 -5.65
C THR A 19 0.98 3.42 -4.39
N LYS A 20 0.45 2.39 -3.75
CA LYS A 20 -0.29 2.57 -2.50
C LYS A 20 0.59 3.13 -1.41
N ILE A 21 1.83 2.66 -1.32
CA ILE A 21 2.76 3.13 -0.33
C ILE A 21 3.06 4.61 -0.55
N LYS A 22 3.26 5.02 -1.81
CA LYS A 22 3.52 6.42 -2.10
C LYS A 22 2.32 7.29 -1.74
N MET A 23 1.12 6.80 -1.97
CA MET A 23 -0.07 7.53 -1.59
C MET A 23 -0.17 7.67 -0.07
N ALA A 24 0.16 6.62 0.65
CA ALA A 24 0.14 6.66 2.11
C ALA A 24 1.21 7.61 2.64
N GLU A 25 2.38 7.64 2.00
CA GLU A 25 3.42 8.57 2.36
C GLU A 25 2.93 10.01 2.22
N ALA A 26 2.22 10.28 1.13
CA ALA A 26 1.70 11.63 0.89
C ALA A 26 0.66 12.00 1.95
N VAL A 27 -0.22 11.08 2.29
CA VAL A 27 -1.26 11.36 3.29
C VAL A 27 -0.64 11.56 4.67
N SER A 28 0.32 10.72 5.03
CA SER A 28 0.95 10.79 6.35
C SER A 28 1.99 11.90 6.43
N LYS A 29 2.40 12.44 5.27
CA LYS A 29 3.44 13.44 5.18
C LYS A 29 4.78 12.92 5.69
N ILE A 30 5.01 11.64 5.53
CA ILE A 30 6.27 11.02 5.89
C ILE A 30 7.00 10.70 4.59
N LYS A 31 8.21 11.20 4.46
CA LYS A 31 8.97 10.97 3.24
C LYS A 31 9.49 9.54 3.18
N GLU A 32 9.75 9.07 1.98
CA GLU A 32 10.20 7.69 1.80
C GLU A 32 11.49 7.40 2.57
N ALA A 33 12.41 8.34 2.61
CA ALA A 33 13.65 8.14 3.36
C ALA A 33 13.37 7.97 4.86
N GLU A 34 12.42 8.73 5.38
CA GLU A 34 12.07 8.60 6.78
C GLU A 34 11.34 7.28 7.04
N LEU A 35 10.48 6.87 6.11
CA LEU A 35 9.81 5.60 6.24
C LEU A 35 10.84 4.46 6.25
N ALA A 36 11.82 4.53 5.35
CA ALA A 36 12.87 3.53 5.31
C ALA A 36 13.61 3.46 6.64
N ARG A 37 13.91 4.63 7.22
CA ARG A 37 14.59 4.67 8.50
C ARG A 37 13.75 4.00 9.59
N ARG A 38 12.45 4.25 9.59
CA ARG A 38 11.56 3.64 10.58
C ARG A 38 11.41 2.14 10.38
N MET A 39 11.69 1.66 9.16
CA MET A 39 11.67 0.25 8.85
C MET A 39 13.04 -0.41 9.06
N ASP A 40 13.99 0.34 9.62
CA ASP A 40 15.33 -0.17 9.89
C ASP A 40 16.04 -0.57 8.60
N THR A 41 15.87 0.20 7.56
CA THR A 41 16.54 -0.08 6.30
C THR A 41 17.05 1.23 5.71
N THR A 42 17.86 1.13 4.66
CA THR A 42 18.39 2.32 4.02
C THR A 42 17.45 2.78 2.92
N PRO A 43 17.50 4.07 2.55
CA PRO A 43 16.68 4.55 1.43
C PRO A 43 16.95 3.79 0.13
N GLN A 44 18.20 3.41 -0.11
CA GLN A 44 18.54 2.67 -1.32
C GLN A 44 17.90 1.30 -1.32
N ALA A 45 18.00 0.58 -0.20
CA ALA A 45 17.41 -0.75 -0.10
C ALA A 45 15.89 -0.68 -0.21
N PHE A 46 15.28 0.32 0.44
CA PHE A 46 13.84 0.49 0.37
C PHE A 46 13.41 0.81 -1.06
N ASN A 47 14.19 1.65 -1.74
CA ASN A 47 13.88 2.03 -3.11
C ASN A 47 13.93 0.80 -4.03
N GLN A 48 14.88 -0.11 -3.80
CA GLN A 48 14.94 -1.33 -4.57
C GLN A 48 13.69 -2.19 -4.33
N ARG A 49 13.23 -2.26 -3.10
CA ARG A 49 12.02 -3.02 -2.79
C ARG A 49 10.81 -2.38 -3.48
N MET A 50 10.77 -1.06 -3.52
CA MET A 50 9.70 -0.36 -4.21
C MET A 50 9.69 -0.68 -5.69
N LYS A 51 10.86 -0.88 -6.29
CA LYS A 51 10.93 -1.22 -7.71
C LYS A 51 10.43 -2.64 -7.98
N THR A 52 10.69 -3.57 -7.08
CA THR A 52 10.21 -4.94 -7.27
C THR A 52 8.73 -5.07 -6.95
N GLY A 53 8.24 -4.22 -6.06
CA GLY A 53 6.85 -4.28 -5.64
C GLY A 53 6.50 -5.47 -4.78
N LYS A 54 7.49 -6.22 -4.31
CA LYS A 54 7.25 -7.43 -3.53
C LYS A 54 7.48 -7.15 -2.06
N PHE A 55 6.41 -7.20 -1.29
CA PHE A 55 6.47 -6.96 0.14
C PHE A 55 5.73 -8.06 0.87
N LYS A 56 6.24 -8.42 2.04
CA LYS A 56 5.56 -9.38 2.90
C LYS A 56 4.49 -8.66 3.69
N TYR A 57 3.49 -9.41 4.12
CA TYR A 57 2.41 -8.84 4.91
C TYR A 57 2.94 -8.12 6.15
N GLU A 58 3.91 -8.74 6.83
CA GLU A 58 4.48 -8.14 8.02
C GLU A 58 5.17 -6.81 7.73
N GLU A 59 5.78 -6.71 6.55
CA GLU A 59 6.42 -5.47 6.16
C GLU A 59 5.40 -4.37 5.93
N LEU A 60 4.28 -4.73 5.31
CA LEU A 60 3.21 -3.77 5.09
C LEU A 60 2.61 -3.29 6.41
N GLU A 61 2.49 -4.20 7.37
CA GLU A 61 2.00 -3.83 8.69
C GLU A 61 2.96 -2.87 9.38
N GLN A 62 4.26 -3.13 9.27
CA GLN A 62 5.25 -2.24 9.86
C GLN A 62 5.20 -0.86 9.22
N MET A 63 5.01 -0.80 7.91
CA MET A 63 4.88 0.48 7.23
C MET A 63 3.64 1.22 7.73
N ALA A 64 2.52 0.52 7.88
CA ALA A 64 1.30 1.15 8.36
C ALA A 64 1.53 1.74 9.75
N GLN A 65 2.15 0.98 10.64
CA GLN A 65 2.43 1.48 11.98
C GLN A 65 3.38 2.67 11.95
N ALA A 66 4.39 2.61 11.08
CA ALA A 66 5.36 3.70 10.98
C ALA A 66 4.71 4.99 10.51
N MET A 67 3.64 4.88 9.73
CA MET A 67 2.92 6.04 9.22
C MET A 67 1.72 6.42 10.07
N GLY A 68 1.50 5.71 11.17
CA GLY A 68 0.34 5.99 12.02
C GLY A 68 -0.96 5.54 11.40
N ALA A 69 -0.92 4.52 10.56
CA ALA A 69 -2.07 4.02 9.84
C ALA A 69 -2.38 2.58 10.24
N GLU A 70 -3.48 2.09 9.74
CA GLU A 70 -3.88 0.70 9.95
C GLU A 70 -3.91 0.02 8.59
N LEU A 71 -3.29 -1.14 8.47
CA LEU A 71 -3.33 -1.89 7.23
C LEU A 71 -4.64 -2.66 7.17
N ILE A 72 -5.40 -2.45 6.10
CA ILE A 72 -6.68 -3.11 5.91
C ILE A 72 -6.59 -3.96 4.65
N VAL A 73 -6.88 -5.24 4.78
CA VAL A 73 -6.86 -6.16 3.66
C VAL A 73 -8.22 -6.83 3.57
N ASN A 74 -8.88 -6.65 2.45
CA ASN A 74 -10.21 -7.17 2.26
C ASN A 74 -10.33 -7.90 0.95
N PHE A 75 -11.21 -8.92 0.95
CA PHE A 75 -11.64 -9.52 -0.30
C PHE A 75 -13.06 -9.01 -0.57
N ARG A 76 -13.28 -8.53 -1.78
CA ARG A 76 -14.61 -8.06 -2.16
C ARG A 76 -15.16 -8.98 -3.22
N PHE A 77 -16.37 -9.44 -3.02
CA PHE A 77 -17.03 -10.32 -3.96
C PHE A 77 -18.01 -9.55 -4.84
N PRO A 78 -18.41 -10.14 -5.98
CA PRO A 78 -19.29 -9.40 -6.93
C PRO A 78 -20.60 -8.92 -6.33
N ASP A 79 -21.08 -9.59 -5.28
CA ASP A 79 -22.35 -9.18 -4.65
C ASP A 79 -22.16 -8.05 -3.63
N GLY A 80 -20.93 -7.54 -3.50
CA GLY A 80 -20.68 -6.47 -2.56
C GLY A 80 -20.17 -6.93 -1.20
N THR A 81 -20.15 -8.22 -0.95
CA THR A 81 -19.66 -8.75 0.32
C THR A 81 -18.16 -8.54 0.43
N GLU A 82 -17.71 -8.16 1.61
CA GLU A 82 -16.28 -8.01 1.87
C GLU A 82 -15.89 -8.80 3.11
N VAL A 83 -14.78 -9.49 3.03
CA VAL A 83 -14.24 -10.21 4.19
C VAL A 83 -12.75 -9.99 4.28
#